data_1e4b0002c20e392cfbef146e97f88d2e
#
_entry.id   1e4b0002c20e392cfbef146e97f88d2e
#
_cell.length_a   1.000
_cell.length_b   1.000
_cell.length_c   1.000
_cell.angle_alpha   90.00
_cell.angle_beta   90.00
_cell.angle_gamma   90.00
#
_symmetry.space_group_name_H-M   'P 1'
#
loop_
_entity.id
_entity.type
_entity.pdbx_description
1 polymer ?
#
loop_
_entity_poly.entity_id
_entity_poly.type
_entity_poly.pdbx_seq_one_letter_code
_entity_poly.pdbx_strand_id
1 'polypeptide(L)'
;VDALDLRDLTLVLHDFGGPIGAPVALDRPERVRAVVVMNTWMWAHGDAPRIRWMSRLVGSALGRWLYLRLNASPRWIVPAAFGDRRALTAHVHAHYLGPFAEVSSRVSAWTLGVRLAGSDPFYDALWQRRDALRDKLTQVLWGMADPAFGPDYLARWREAFPRAAVTALPGVGHFPQEEAPDAVVEAIRRA
;
A
#
# COMPACT_ATOMS: atom_id res chain seq x y z
N VAL A 1 -11.32 -2.10 15.40
CA VAL A 1 -11.91 -0.80 15.73
C VAL A 1 -13.01 -1.02 16.77
N ASP A 2 -14.03 -1.79 16.47
CA ASP A 2 -15.19 -1.97 17.36
C ASP A 2 -14.82 -2.66 18.69
N ALA A 3 -14.01 -3.72 18.66
CA ALA A 3 -13.58 -4.46 19.85
C ALA A 3 -12.80 -3.61 20.87
N LEU A 4 -12.14 -2.54 20.42
CA LEU A 4 -11.37 -1.61 21.27
C LEU A 4 -12.06 -0.26 21.43
N ASP A 5 -13.26 -0.11 20.91
CA ASP A 5 -14.02 1.16 20.83
C ASP A 5 -13.19 2.37 20.37
N LEU A 6 -12.33 2.17 19.37
CA LEU A 6 -11.45 3.24 18.86
C LEU A 6 -12.29 4.28 18.13
N ARG A 7 -12.03 5.57 18.42
CA ARG A 7 -12.71 6.74 17.87
C ARG A 7 -11.67 7.81 17.49
N ASP A 8 -12.10 8.79 16.72
CA ASP A 8 -11.27 9.91 16.26
C ASP A 8 -9.97 9.46 15.59
N LEU A 9 -10.09 8.41 14.74
CA LEU A 9 -8.95 7.74 14.12
C LEU A 9 -8.38 8.55 12.96
N THR A 10 -7.07 8.66 12.90
CA THR A 10 -6.35 8.95 11.67
C THR A 10 -5.84 7.64 11.09
N LEU A 11 -6.34 7.25 9.92
CA LEU A 11 -5.91 6.05 9.22
C LEU A 11 -4.74 6.38 8.29
N VAL A 12 -3.62 5.70 8.45
CA VAL A 12 -2.47 5.80 7.55
C VAL A 12 -2.41 4.52 6.73
N LEU A 13 -2.68 4.63 5.44
CA LEU A 13 -2.89 3.51 4.53
C LEU A 13 -1.75 3.44 3.51
N HIS A 14 -1.04 2.33 3.50
CA HIS A 14 0.08 2.07 2.60
C HIS A 14 -0.07 0.70 1.95
N ASP A 15 0.29 0.56 0.68
CA ASP A 15 0.25 -0.68 -0.09
C ASP A 15 -1.12 -1.39 0.06
N PHE A 16 -1.18 -2.66 0.39
CA PHE A 16 -2.40 -3.41 0.70
C PHE A 16 -3.20 -2.83 1.88
N GLY A 17 -2.57 -1.99 2.71
CA GLY A 17 -3.28 -1.23 3.74
C GLY A 17 -4.38 -0.33 3.20
N GLY A 18 -4.28 0.13 1.93
CA GLY A 18 -5.35 0.87 1.26
C GLY A 18 -6.63 0.06 1.16
N PRO A 19 -6.69 -0.99 0.35
CA PRO A 19 -7.92 -1.77 0.18
C PRO A 19 -8.34 -2.53 1.45
N ILE A 20 -7.43 -2.85 2.38
CA ILE A 20 -7.75 -3.53 3.64
C ILE A 20 -8.27 -2.54 4.70
N GLY A 21 -7.70 -1.34 4.77
CA GLY A 21 -8.02 -0.34 5.77
C GLY A 21 -9.15 0.60 5.37
N ALA A 22 -9.33 0.87 4.07
CA ALA A 22 -10.40 1.75 3.58
C ALA A 22 -11.81 1.34 4.06
N PRO A 23 -12.19 0.06 4.15
CA PRO A 23 -13.47 -0.35 4.71
C PRO A 23 -13.77 0.23 6.10
N VAL A 24 -12.76 0.46 6.93
CA VAL A 24 -12.96 1.09 8.25
C VAL A 24 -13.56 2.49 8.10
N ALA A 25 -13.01 3.30 7.19
CA ALA A 25 -13.53 4.65 6.95
C ALA A 25 -14.84 4.64 6.15
N LEU A 26 -15.05 3.63 5.31
CA LEU A 26 -16.28 3.49 4.52
C LEU A 26 -17.47 2.98 5.35
N ASP A 27 -17.21 2.09 6.31
CA ASP A 27 -18.26 1.42 7.10
C ASP A 27 -18.49 2.09 8.46
N ARG A 28 -17.51 2.85 8.96
CA ARG A 28 -17.54 3.56 10.25
C ARG A 28 -16.99 4.99 10.11
N PRO A 29 -17.54 5.81 9.20
CA PRO A 29 -17.04 7.15 8.95
C PRO A 29 -17.06 8.04 10.20
N GLU A 30 -17.97 7.80 11.12
CA GLU A 30 -18.08 8.52 12.39
C GLU A 30 -16.91 8.27 13.35
N ARG A 31 -16.16 7.19 13.15
CA ARG A 31 -14.99 6.82 13.96
C ARG A 31 -13.68 7.35 13.39
N VAL A 32 -13.71 7.81 12.13
CA VAL A 32 -12.50 8.24 11.41
C VAL A 32 -12.52 9.75 11.24
N ARG A 33 -11.50 10.41 11.76
CA ARG A 33 -11.28 11.84 11.61
C ARG A 33 -10.61 12.14 10.26
N ALA A 34 -9.54 11.41 9.96
CA ALA A 34 -8.74 11.66 8.77
C ALA A 34 -8.19 10.37 8.16
N VAL A 35 -7.86 10.45 6.87
CA VAL A 35 -7.18 9.38 6.12
C VAL A 35 -5.96 9.97 5.42
N VAL A 36 -4.83 9.31 5.58
CA VAL A 36 -3.57 9.56 4.88
C VAL A 36 -3.29 8.37 4.00
N VAL A 37 -3.05 8.57 2.71
CA VAL A 37 -2.67 7.49 1.79
C VAL A 37 -1.25 7.66 1.29
N MET A 38 -0.53 6.55 1.20
CA MET A 38 0.85 6.48 0.71
C MET A 38 0.99 5.27 -0.22
N ASN A 39 1.41 5.48 -1.46
CA ASN A 39 1.70 4.41 -2.44
C ASN A 39 0.75 3.21 -2.32
N THR A 40 -0.55 3.45 -2.54
CA THR A 40 -1.63 2.48 -2.37
C THR A 40 -2.73 2.69 -3.42
N TRP A 41 -3.71 1.81 -3.42
CA TRP A 41 -4.87 1.86 -4.31
C TRP A 41 -6.14 1.42 -3.58
N MET A 42 -7.31 1.63 -4.20
CA MET A 42 -8.58 1.04 -3.78
C MET A 42 -9.54 0.80 -4.97
N TRP A 43 -8.99 0.55 -6.16
CA TRP A 43 -9.74 0.29 -7.40
C TRP A 43 -9.21 -0.97 -8.08
N ALA A 44 -10.03 -1.58 -8.97
CA ALA A 44 -9.57 -2.69 -9.79
C ALA A 44 -8.41 -2.27 -10.69
N HIS A 45 -7.45 -3.17 -10.85
CA HIS A 45 -6.31 -2.94 -11.74
C HIS A 45 -6.69 -3.05 -13.22
N GLY A 46 -7.86 -3.64 -13.53
CA GLY A 46 -8.48 -3.64 -14.84
C GLY A 46 -7.50 -3.99 -15.97
N ASP A 47 -7.19 -2.98 -16.78
CA ASP A 47 -6.29 -3.09 -17.92
C ASP A 47 -4.82 -2.75 -17.61
N ALA A 48 -4.38 -2.82 -16.34
CA ALA A 48 -2.97 -2.68 -15.98
C ALA A 48 -2.19 -3.98 -16.29
N PRO A 49 -1.65 -4.17 -17.50
CA PRO A 49 -1.10 -5.45 -17.96
C PRO A 49 0.09 -5.87 -17.11
N ARG A 50 0.85 -4.90 -16.60
CA ARG A 50 1.99 -5.14 -15.72
C ARG A 50 1.58 -5.78 -14.39
N ILE A 51 0.56 -5.26 -13.73
CA ILE A 51 0.06 -5.80 -12.45
C ILE A 51 -0.51 -7.20 -12.66
N ARG A 52 -1.29 -7.39 -13.73
CA ARG A 52 -1.85 -8.71 -14.08
C ARG A 52 -0.77 -9.73 -14.36
N TRP A 53 0.27 -9.34 -15.11
CA TRP A 53 1.40 -10.23 -15.41
C TRP A 53 2.16 -10.61 -14.13
N MET A 54 2.47 -9.62 -13.26
CA MET A 54 3.11 -9.86 -11.96
C MET A 54 2.28 -10.83 -11.10
N SER A 55 0.98 -10.58 -10.97
CA SER A 55 0.10 -11.43 -10.16
C SER A 55 0.02 -12.87 -10.70
N ARG A 56 0.00 -13.05 -12.04
CA ARG A 56 0.06 -14.37 -12.67
C ARG A 56 1.38 -15.08 -12.41
N LEU A 57 2.50 -14.35 -12.53
CA LEU A 57 3.82 -14.91 -12.25
C LEU A 57 3.93 -15.38 -10.79
N VAL A 58 3.51 -14.54 -9.85
CA VAL A 58 3.48 -14.88 -8.41
C VAL A 58 2.55 -16.06 -8.15
N GLY A 59 1.41 -16.15 -8.83
CA GLY A 59 0.44 -17.26 -8.72
C GLY A 59 0.87 -18.57 -9.38
N SER A 60 1.91 -18.54 -10.21
CA SER A 60 2.45 -19.77 -10.84
C SER A 60 3.11 -20.70 -9.83
N ALA A 61 3.30 -21.98 -10.22
CA ALA A 61 4.03 -22.95 -9.39
C ALA A 61 5.45 -22.46 -9.03
N LEU A 62 6.14 -21.83 -9.99
CA LEU A 62 7.47 -21.24 -9.77
C LEU A 62 7.37 -20.05 -8.81
N GLY A 63 6.44 -19.12 -9.00
CA GLY A 63 6.25 -17.99 -8.11
C GLY A 63 5.94 -18.43 -6.69
N ARG A 64 5.05 -19.40 -6.52
CA ARG A 64 4.75 -20.00 -5.22
C ARG A 64 6.00 -20.60 -4.56
N TRP A 65 6.80 -21.34 -5.31
CA TRP A 65 8.04 -21.92 -4.81
C TRP A 65 9.05 -20.85 -4.39
N LEU A 66 9.24 -19.81 -5.19
CA LEU A 66 10.12 -18.68 -4.87
C LEU A 66 9.69 -17.98 -3.56
N TYR A 67 8.41 -17.69 -3.41
CA TYR A 67 7.88 -17.04 -2.20
C TYR A 67 8.04 -17.92 -0.96
N LEU A 68 7.58 -19.17 -1.05
CA LEU A 68 7.51 -20.03 0.14
C LEU A 68 8.87 -20.62 0.52
N ARG A 69 9.71 -21.03 -0.46
CA ARG A 69 10.99 -21.68 -0.17
C ARG A 69 12.15 -20.70 -0.07
N LEU A 70 12.21 -19.73 -0.96
CA LEU A 70 13.33 -18.78 -1.00
C LEU A 70 13.02 -17.45 -0.33
N ASN A 71 11.80 -17.25 0.19
CA ASN A 71 11.39 -16.00 0.84
C ASN A 71 11.57 -14.77 -0.08
N ALA A 72 11.14 -14.92 -1.35
CA ALA A 72 11.46 -13.98 -2.43
C ALA A 72 10.96 -12.55 -2.15
N SER A 73 9.79 -12.40 -1.49
CA SER A 73 9.20 -11.09 -1.23
C SER A 73 10.15 -10.19 -0.42
N PRO A 74 10.51 -10.48 0.84
CA PRO A 74 11.36 -9.58 1.59
C PRO A 74 12.83 -9.61 1.13
N ARG A 75 13.31 -10.70 0.49
CA ARG A 75 14.70 -10.79 0.04
C ARG A 75 14.99 -10.00 -1.23
N TRP A 76 14.07 -9.95 -2.17
CA TRP A 76 14.33 -9.40 -3.51
C TRP A 76 13.33 -8.33 -3.92
N ILE A 77 12.03 -8.52 -3.64
CA ILE A 77 11.00 -7.55 -4.06
C ILE A 77 11.08 -6.29 -3.20
N VAL A 78 11.18 -6.42 -1.88
CA VAL A 78 11.35 -5.27 -0.97
C VAL A 78 12.57 -4.43 -1.36
N PRO A 79 13.80 -4.97 -1.49
CA PRO A 79 14.94 -4.16 -1.93
C PRO A 79 14.79 -3.52 -3.32
N ALA A 80 14.08 -4.19 -4.24
CA ALA A 80 13.85 -3.66 -5.58
C ALA A 80 12.81 -2.53 -5.61
N ALA A 81 12.01 -2.39 -4.56
CA ALA A 81 10.98 -1.38 -4.46
C ALA A 81 11.44 -0.07 -3.79
N PHE A 82 12.64 -0.04 -3.19
CA PHE A 82 13.26 1.19 -2.71
C PHE A 82 13.75 2.06 -3.88
N GLY A 83 13.47 3.33 -3.84
CA GLY A 83 14.02 4.34 -4.75
C GLY A 83 15.47 4.66 -4.39
N ASP A 84 15.74 4.93 -3.12
CA ASP A 84 17.11 5.03 -2.59
C ASP A 84 17.46 3.79 -1.75
N ARG A 85 18.24 2.89 -2.36
CA ARG A 85 18.70 1.68 -1.68
C ARG A 85 19.58 1.91 -0.45
N ARG A 86 20.11 3.10 -0.25
CA ARG A 86 20.90 3.46 0.93
C ARG A 86 20.03 3.54 2.18
N ALA A 87 18.74 3.85 2.01
CA ALA A 87 17.76 3.84 3.10
C ALA A 87 17.50 2.40 3.62
N LEU A 88 17.64 1.37 2.76
CA LEU A 88 17.52 -0.03 3.16
C LEU A 88 18.83 -0.52 3.80
N THR A 89 19.13 -0.05 5.00
CA THR A 89 20.26 -0.58 5.79
C THR A 89 20.07 -2.06 6.14
N ALA A 90 21.13 -2.77 6.49
CA ALA A 90 21.03 -4.17 6.95
C ALA A 90 20.08 -4.31 8.16
N HIS A 91 20.03 -3.31 9.03
CA HIS A 91 19.12 -3.26 10.18
C HIS A 91 17.66 -3.16 9.73
N VAL A 92 17.33 -2.21 8.87
CA VAL A 92 15.98 -2.05 8.30
C VAL A 92 15.56 -3.31 7.55
N HIS A 93 16.43 -3.86 6.69
CA HIS A 93 16.12 -5.08 5.94
C HIS A 93 15.84 -6.28 6.84
N ALA A 94 16.54 -6.40 7.97
CA ALA A 94 16.29 -7.47 8.94
C ALA A 94 14.86 -7.43 9.52
N HIS A 95 14.28 -6.24 9.71
CA HIS A 95 12.88 -6.10 10.14
C HIS A 95 11.86 -6.57 9.09
N TYR A 96 12.17 -6.42 7.81
CA TYR A 96 11.35 -6.99 6.72
C TYR A 96 11.52 -8.50 6.57
N LEU A 97 12.68 -9.05 6.89
CA LEU A 97 12.96 -10.49 6.83
C LEU A 97 12.38 -11.26 8.03
N GLY A 98 12.46 -10.68 9.22
CA GLY A 98 12.12 -11.31 10.49
C GLY A 98 10.72 -11.94 10.53
N PRO A 99 9.64 -11.23 10.16
CA PRO A 99 8.27 -11.76 10.17
C PRO A 99 8.08 -12.98 9.25
N PHE A 100 8.95 -13.17 8.26
CA PHE A 100 8.88 -14.24 7.26
C PHE A 100 9.95 -15.32 7.46
N ALA A 101 10.43 -15.51 8.67
CA ALA A 101 11.40 -16.57 8.99
C ALA A 101 10.82 -17.96 8.66
N GLU A 102 9.58 -18.21 9.09
CA GLU A 102 8.89 -19.48 8.89
C GLU A 102 8.14 -19.52 7.55
N VAL A 103 8.07 -20.73 6.93
CA VAL A 103 7.35 -20.93 5.66
C VAL A 103 5.86 -20.59 5.79
N SER A 104 5.25 -20.88 6.93
CA SER A 104 3.84 -20.59 7.21
C SER A 104 3.52 -19.11 7.12
N SER A 105 4.41 -18.24 7.63
CA SER A 105 4.21 -16.79 7.58
C SER A 105 4.35 -16.21 6.16
N ARG A 106 5.11 -16.88 5.27
CA ARG A 106 5.28 -16.47 3.86
C ARG A 106 4.03 -16.69 3.01
N VAL A 107 3.11 -17.56 3.47
CA VAL A 107 1.84 -17.81 2.77
C VAL A 107 1.02 -16.52 2.65
N SER A 108 1.01 -15.67 3.67
CA SER A 108 0.29 -14.39 3.64
C SER A 108 0.82 -13.47 2.53
N ALA A 109 2.15 -13.26 2.47
CA ALA A 109 2.79 -12.43 1.45
C ALA A 109 2.55 -12.99 0.03
N TRP A 110 2.64 -14.31 -0.16
CA TRP A 110 2.31 -14.96 -1.43
C TRP A 110 0.84 -14.74 -1.82
N THR A 111 -0.08 -14.95 -0.88
CA THR A 111 -1.52 -14.78 -1.12
C THR A 111 -1.85 -13.34 -1.52
N LEU A 112 -1.29 -12.35 -0.83
CA LEU A 112 -1.47 -10.93 -1.19
C LEU A 112 -0.97 -10.67 -2.62
N GLY A 113 0.23 -11.13 -2.99
CA GLY A 113 0.77 -10.96 -4.33
C GLY A 113 -0.13 -11.59 -5.42
N VAL A 114 -0.74 -12.75 -5.16
CA VAL A 114 -1.73 -13.37 -6.06
C VAL A 114 -3.01 -12.54 -6.13
N ARG A 115 -3.47 -11.99 -5.00
CA ARG A 115 -4.70 -11.21 -4.91
C ARG A 115 -4.58 -9.79 -5.44
N LEU A 116 -3.39 -9.30 -5.71
CA LEU A 116 -3.17 -7.96 -6.25
C LEU A 116 -4.03 -7.68 -7.51
N ALA A 117 -4.12 -8.63 -8.43
CA ALA A 117 -5.03 -8.56 -9.58
C ALA A 117 -6.18 -9.58 -9.53
N GLY A 118 -6.25 -10.39 -8.47
CA GLY A 118 -7.25 -11.46 -8.33
C GLY A 118 -8.48 -11.07 -7.50
N SER A 119 -8.58 -9.80 -7.09
CA SER A 119 -9.67 -9.29 -6.24
C SER A 119 -10.33 -8.05 -6.82
N ASP A 120 -10.30 -7.88 -8.14
CA ASP A 120 -10.84 -6.72 -8.84
C ASP A 120 -12.30 -6.38 -8.45
N PRO A 121 -13.26 -7.34 -8.33
CA PRO A 121 -14.61 -7.01 -7.89
C PRO A 121 -14.69 -6.36 -6.50
N PHE A 122 -13.82 -6.79 -5.58
CA PHE A 122 -13.72 -6.19 -4.25
C PHE A 122 -13.17 -4.76 -4.32
N TYR A 123 -12.10 -4.55 -5.11
CA TYR A 123 -11.51 -3.22 -5.28
C TYR A 123 -12.48 -2.26 -5.96
N ASP A 124 -13.22 -2.71 -6.98
CA ASP A 124 -14.25 -1.90 -7.63
C ASP A 124 -15.36 -1.49 -6.68
N ALA A 125 -15.82 -2.40 -5.84
CA ALA A 125 -16.83 -2.11 -4.83
C ALA A 125 -16.34 -1.04 -3.82
N LEU A 126 -15.05 -1.06 -3.44
CA LEU A 126 -14.45 -0.02 -2.61
C LEU A 126 -14.43 1.33 -3.35
N TRP A 127 -13.99 1.32 -4.61
CA TRP A 127 -13.85 2.53 -5.40
C TRP A 127 -15.18 3.22 -5.68
N GLN A 128 -16.24 2.46 -5.89
CA GLN A 128 -17.60 2.99 -6.06
C GLN A 128 -18.10 3.74 -4.82
N ARG A 129 -17.62 3.39 -3.64
CA ARG A 129 -17.97 4.02 -2.36
C ARG A 129 -17.02 5.16 -1.96
N ARG A 130 -16.02 5.50 -2.77
CA ARG A 130 -14.95 6.47 -2.43
C ARG A 130 -15.45 7.84 -1.99
N ASP A 131 -16.63 8.26 -2.46
CA ASP A 131 -17.20 9.57 -2.09
C ASP A 131 -17.41 9.73 -0.58
N ALA A 132 -17.57 8.65 0.16
CA ALA A 132 -17.61 8.67 1.62
C ALA A 132 -16.29 9.14 2.26
N LEU A 133 -15.18 9.08 1.52
CA LEU A 133 -13.86 9.55 1.97
C LEU A 133 -13.59 11.02 1.60
N ARG A 134 -14.50 11.69 0.89
CA ARG A 134 -14.26 13.04 0.31
C ARG A 134 -13.80 14.06 1.33
N ASP A 135 -14.37 14.02 2.54
CA ASP A 135 -14.04 14.92 3.64
C ASP A 135 -13.09 14.31 4.68
N LYS A 136 -12.69 13.05 4.46
CA LYS A 136 -11.80 12.30 5.35
C LYS A 136 -10.38 12.15 4.79
N LEU A 137 -10.24 12.04 3.47
CA LEU A 137 -8.94 11.95 2.83
C LEU A 137 -8.27 13.33 2.82
N THR A 138 -7.31 13.51 3.71
CA THR A 138 -6.66 14.81 3.95
C THR A 138 -5.29 14.91 3.31
N GLN A 139 -4.55 13.80 3.24
CA GLN A 139 -3.17 13.76 2.76
C GLN A 139 -2.94 12.61 1.78
N VAL A 140 -2.26 12.89 0.69
CA VAL A 140 -1.74 11.92 -0.29
C VAL A 140 -0.24 12.11 -0.38
N LEU A 141 0.53 11.18 0.16
CA LEU A 141 1.98 11.19 0.10
C LEU A 141 2.47 10.13 -0.88
N TRP A 142 3.36 10.49 -1.82
CA TRP A 142 3.67 9.57 -2.91
C TRP A 142 5.15 9.51 -3.25
N GLY A 143 5.75 8.33 -3.09
CA GLY A 143 7.07 8.01 -3.62
C GLY A 143 6.99 7.85 -5.14
N MET A 144 7.62 8.78 -5.87
CA MET A 144 7.52 8.86 -7.33
C MET A 144 8.38 7.84 -8.08
N ALA A 145 9.33 7.21 -7.40
CA ALA A 145 10.16 6.14 -7.93
C ALA A 145 9.63 4.72 -7.62
N ASP A 146 8.38 4.63 -7.12
CA ASP A 146 7.75 3.34 -6.85
C ASP A 146 7.59 2.52 -8.13
N PRO A 147 8.18 1.32 -8.21
CA PRO A 147 8.07 0.48 -9.38
C PRO A 147 6.69 -0.16 -9.56
N ALA A 148 5.85 -0.21 -8.51
CA ALA A 148 4.52 -0.81 -8.56
C ALA A 148 3.42 0.24 -8.82
N PHE A 149 3.38 1.29 -8.01
CA PHE A 149 2.34 2.32 -8.02
C PHE A 149 2.94 3.66 -8.47
N GLY A 150 3.07 3.82 -9.78
CA GLY A 150 3.69 4.98 -10.42
C GLY A 150 2.85 6.26 -10.35
N PRO A 151 3.27 7.29 -11.13
CA PRO A 151 2.60 8.59 -11.18
C PRO A 151 1.13 8.54 -11.61
N ASP A 152 0.73 7.54 -12.38
CA ASP A 152 -0.64 7.29 -12.82
C ASP A 152 -1.59 6.99 -11.65
N TYR A 153 -1.12 6.25 -10.65
CA TYR A 153 -1.86 6.01 -9.41
C TYR A 153 -2.06 7.30 -8.61
N LEU A 154 -1.01 8.11 -8.47
CA LEU A 154 -1.10 9.42 -7.84
C LEU A 154 -2.09 10.33 -8.57
N ALA A 155 -2.05 10.35 -9.90
CA ALA A 155 -2.96 11.14 -10.71
C ALA A 155 -4.43 10.77 -10.44
N ARG A 156 -4.73 9.47 -10.33
CA ARG A 156 -6.09 8.98 -10.02
C ARG A 156 -6.56 9.40 -8.61
N TRP A 157 -5.68 9.38 -7.61
CA TRP A 157 -6.00 9.90 -6.28
C TRP A 157 -6.30 11.41 -6.33
N ARG A 158 -5.48 12.19 -7.03
CA ARG A 158 -5.66 13.65 -7.16
C ARG A 158 -6.96 14.01 -7.85
N GLU A 159 -7.30 13.31 -8.91
CA GLU A 159 -8.56 13.52 -9.65
C GLU A 159 -9.78 13.22 -8.76
N ALA A 160 -9.75 12.10 -8.04
CA ALA A 160 -10.86 11.69 -7.19
C ALA A 160 -11.01 12.55 -5.92
N PHE A 161 -9.91 13.09 -5.39
CA PHE A 161 -9.87 13.82 -4.12
C PHE A 161 -9.12 15.16 -4.26
N PRO A 162 -9.68 16.12 -5.01
CA PRO A 162 -8.99 17.37 -5.34
C PRO A 162 -8.74 18.29 -4.13
N ARG A 163 -9.38 18.02 -2.97
CA ARG A 163 -9.16 18.78 -1.74
C ARG A 163 -8.06 18.21 -0.85
N ALA A 164 -7.62 16.98 -1.10
CA ALA A 164 -6.52 16.39 -0.35
C ALA A 164 -5.19 17.09 -0.68
N ALA A 165 -4.39 17.36 0.34
CA ALA A 165 -3.05 17.86 0.13
C ALA A 165 -2.16 16.76 -0.44
N VAL A 166 -1.41 17.09 -1.49
CA VAL A 166 -0.56 16.11 -2.19
C VAL A 166 0.91 16.47 -2.01
N THR A 167 1.69 15.50 -1.51
CA THR A 167 3.14 15.58 -1.42
C THR A 167 3.76 14.50 -2.30
N ALA A 168 4.31 14.90 -3.43
CA ALA A 168 5.10 14.02 -4.29
C ALA A 168 6.56 14.03 -3.82
N LEU A 169 7.16 12.86 -3.67
CA LEU A 169 8.52 12.66 -3.19
C LEU A 169 9.41 12.12 -4.34
N PRO A 170 10.13 12.98 -5.08
CA PRO A 170 11.03 12.54 -6.13
C PRO A 170 12.13 11.62 -5.56
N GLY A 171 12.44 10.52 -6.27
CA GLY A 171 13.48 9.58 -5.87
C GLY A 171 13.11 8.61 -4.74
N VAL A 172 12.01 8.84 -4.02
CA VAL A 172 11.47 7.92 -3.02
C VAL A 172 10.68 6.80 -3.72
N GLY A 173 10.91 5.57 -3.32
CA GLY A 173 10.24 4.39 -3.87
C GLY A 173 8.94 4.05 -3.16
N HIS A 174 8.72 2.73 -3.01
CA HIS A 174 7.50 2.19 -2.43
C HIS A 174 7.37 2.39 -0.92
N PHE A 175 8.46 2.70 -0.22
CA PHE A 175 8.49 2.77 1.24
C PHE A 175 8.77 4.19 1.77
N PRO A 176 7.85 5.16 1.60
CA PRO A 176 8.05 6.52 2.08
C PRO A 176 8.38 6.59 3.58
N GLN A 177 7.86 5.68 4.39
CA GLN A 177 8.13 5.61 5.84
C GLN A 177 9.59 5.31 6.17
N GLU A 178 10.32 4.66 5.25
CA GLU A 178 11.74 4.33 5.41
C GLU A 178 12.65 5.35 4.70
N GLU A 179 12.21 5.84 3.54
CA GLU A 179 13.03 6.67 2.66
C GLU A 179 12.86 8.18 2.93
N ALA A 180 11.70 8.58 3.51
CA ALA A 180 11.38 9.98 3.83
C ALA A 180 10.53 10.07 5.11
N PRO A 181 10.98 9.53 6.26
CA PRO A 181 10.19 9.45 7.49
C PRO A 181 9.67 10.80 7.99
N ASP A 182 10.46 11.87 7.85
CA ASP A 182 10.05 13.22 8.26
C ASP A 182 8.84 13.72 7.46
N ALA A 183 8.79 13.45 6.16
CA ALA A 183 7.66 13.80 5.32
C ALA A 183 6.39 13.01 5.72
N VAL A 184 6.54 11.74 6.09
CA VAL A 184 5.43 10.90 6.58
C VAL A 184 4.90 11.45 7.91
N VAL A 185 5.79 11.74 8.86
CA VAL A 185 5.40 12.32 10.17
C VAL A 185 4.68 13.65 9.98
N GLU A 186 5.17 14.51 9.09
CA GLU A 186 4.54 15.80 8.82
C GLU A 186 3.15 15.64 8.17
N ALA A 187 2.98 14.72 7.22
CA ALA A 187 1.69 14.42 6.62
C ALA A 187 0.67 13.92 7.67
N ILE A 188 1.11 13.07 8.61
CA ILE A 188 0.25 12.57 9.69
C ILE A 188 -0.14 13.70 10.65
N ARG A 189 0.78 14.61 10.97
CA ARG A 189 0.50 15.74 11.88
C ARG A 189 -0.48 16.75 11.29
N ARG A 190 -0.50 16.90 9.96
CA ARG A 190 -1.42 17.80 9.25
C ARG A 190 -2.81 17.19 9.01
N ALA A 191 -2.94 15.90 9.21
CA ALA A 191 -4.21 15.19 9.05
C ALA A 191 -5.09 15.35 10.28
#